data_4ade23fca606e105a4c70a395470917b
#
_entry.id   4ade23fca606e105a4c70a395470917b
#
_cell.length_a   1.000
_cell.length_b   1.000
_cell.length_c   1.000
_cell.angle_alpha   90.00
_cell.angle_beta   90.00
_cell.angle_gamma   90.00
#
_symmetry.space_group_name_H-M   'P 1'
#
loop_
_entity.id
_entity.type
_entity.pdbx_description
1 polymer ?
#
loop_
_entity_poly.entity_id
_entity_poly.type
_entity_poly.pdbx_seq_one_letter_code
_entity_poly.pdbx_strand_id
1 'polypeptide(L)'
;TMSKLKYSLPVTGMILLPMLLIILQRETGSALVYLAFFFMLYREGMPGSILFAGICAVVYFVVGIRFSQEMMADDCTSVGEFSVLLLITILSALLVNSYCKKKPVVWYILGFGSGGTLLALLFSYYVIPFDITWFQYGLCVALVFYLIFLSMRERMRDYFYIALFAIGSVGFLFLPTMYLKMCLNLINKYV
;
A
#
# COMPACT_ATOMS: atom_id res chain seq x y z
N THR A 1 -29.18 -6.44 -7.32
CA THR A 1 -28.60 -5.18 -6.86
C THR A 1 -27.38 -5.46 -6.02
N MET A 2 -26.20 -5.12 -6.53
CA MET A 2 -24.86 -5.34 -5.92
C MET A 2 -24.60 -4.46 -4.68
N SER A 3 -25.58 -3.72 -4.19
CA SER A 3 -25.44 -2.81 -3.05
C SER A 3 -25.26 -3.49 -1.69
N LYS A 4 -25.45 -4.81 -1.60
CA LYS A 4 -25.21 -5.57 -0.36
C LYS A 4 -23.82 -6.18 -0.41
N LEU A 5 -22.95 -5.83 0.55
CA LEU A 5 -21.58 -6.33 0.71
C LEU A 5 -21.47 -7.85 0.58
N LYS A 6 -22.50 -8.58 1.01
CA LYS A 6 -22.60 -10.05 0.96
C LYS A 6 -22.52 -10.63 -0.47
N TYR A 7 -22.97 -9.88 -1.49
CA TYR A 7 -22.95 -10.34 -2.88
C TYR A 7 -21.75 -9.78 -3.67
N SER A 8 -21.26 -8.61 -3.29
CA SER A 8 -20.09 -8.00 -3.96
C SER A 8 -18.78 -8.68 -3.58
N LEU A 9 -18.68 -9.21 -2.35
CA LEU A 9 -17.45 -9.83 -1.84
C LEU A 9 -17.02 -11.08 -2.63
N PRO A 10 -17.91 -12.09 -2.90
CA PRO A 10 -17.54 -13.25 -3.71
C PRO A 10 -17.22 -12.89 -5.17
N VAL A 11 -17.93 -11.93 -5.76
CA VAL A 11 -17.69 -11.49 -7.14
C VAL A 11 -16.34 -10.76 -7.25
N THR A 12 -16.03 -9.90 -6.29
CA THR A 12 -14.72 -9.23 -6.20
C THR A 12 -13.61 -10.25 -6.03
N GLY A 13 -13.79 -11.27 -5.19
CA GLY A 13 -12.82 -12.36 -5.00
C GLY A 13 -12.59 -13.16 -6.29
N MET A 14 -13.65 -13.44 -7.05
CA MET A 14 -13.56 -14.14 -8.34
C MET A 14 -12.75 -13.37 -9.40
N ILE A 15 -12.75 -12.05 -9.34
CA ILE A 15 -11.96 -11.21 -10.26
C ILE A 15 -10.55 -11.02 -9.72
N LEU A 16 -10.40 -10.86 -8.41
CA LEU A 16 -9.12 -10.56 -7.77
C LEU A 16 -8.17 -11.77 -7.80
N LEU A 17 -8.71 -12.99 -7.72
CA LEU A 17 -7.91 -14.22 -7.72
C LEU A 17 -7.18 -14.46 -9.06
N PRO A 18 -7.83 -14.48 -10.25
CA PRO A 18 -7.12 -14.61 -11.51
C PRO A 18 -6.22 -13.41 -11.82
N MET A 19 -6.64 -12.20 -11.42
CA MET A 19 -5.81 -11.02 -11.56
C MET A 19 -4.49 -11.20 -10.78
N LEU A 20 -4.54 -11.68 -9.55
CA LEU A 20 -3.36 -11.93 -8.72
C LEU A 20 -2.46 -13.00 -9.34
N LEU A 21 -3.03 -14.06 -9.92
CA LEU A 21 -2.26 -15.08 -10.63
C LEU A 21 -1.53 -14.54 -11.88
N ILE A 22 -2.19 -13.69 -12.68
CA ILE A 22 -1.61 -13.04 -13.87
C ILE A 22 -0.47 -12.11 -13.46
N ILE A 23 -0.66 -11.39 -12.37
CA ILE A 23 0.33 -10.51 -11.79
C ILE A 23 1.58 -11.29 -11.34
N LEU A 24 1.42 -12.47 -10.73
CA LEU A 24 2.53 -13.36 -10.36
C LEU A 24 3.32 -13.85 -11.59
N GLN A 25 2.69 -13.90 -12.75
CA GLN A 25 3.33 -14.25 -14.03
C GLN A 25 4.10 -13.09 -14.68
N ARG A 26 4.20 -11.93 -14.00
CA ARG A 26 4.83 -10.67 -14.47
C ARG A 26 4.18 -10.06 -15.73
N GLU A 27 2.97 -10.45 -16.06
CA GLU A 27 2.21 -9.88 -17.17
C GLU A 27 1.36 -8.69 -16.72
N THR A 28 2.01 -7.54 -16.50
CA THR A 28 1.35 -6.31 -16.04
C THR A 28 0.31 -5.76 -17.02
N GLY A 29 0.50 -6.01 -18.33
CA GLY A 29 -0.44 -5.59 -19.36
C GLY A 29 -1.80 -6.27 -19.23
N SER A 30 -1.80 -7.59 -19.04
CA SER A 30 -3.02 -8.38 -18.84
C SER A 30 -3.73 -8.02 -17.53
N ALA A 31 -2.98 -7.66 -16.48
CA ALA A 31 -3.56 -7.21 -15.21
C ALA A 31 -4.36 -5.91 -15.35
N LEU A 32 -3.94 -4.99 -16.24
CA LEU A 32 -4.67 -3.75 -16.52
C LEU A 32 -6.05 -4.00 -17.13
N VAL A 33 -6.24 -5.08 -17.89
CA VAL A 33 -7.56 -5.45 -18.43
C VAL A 33 -8.52 -5.79 -17.29
N TYR A 34 -8.03 -6.46 -16.24
CA TYR A 34 -8.86 -6.76 -15.06
C TYR A 34 -9.28 -5.50 -14.31
N LEU A 35 -8.50 -4.42 -14.38
CA LEU A 35 -8.90 -3.12 -13.82
C LEU A 35 -10.19 -2.62 -14.47
N ALA A 36 -10.40 -2.87 -15.77
CA ALA A 36 -11.64 -2.50 -16.48
C ALA A 36 -12.86 -3.21 -15.88
N PHE A 37 -12.72 -4.46 -15.41
CA PHE A 37 -13.82 -5.16 -14.74
C PHE A 37 -14.24 -4.49 -13.42
N PHE A 38 -13.31 -3.90 -12.67
CA PHE A 38 -13.65 -3.13 -11.48
C PHE A 38 -14.50 -1.89 -11.81
N PHE A 39 -14.22 -1.19 -12.92
CA PHE A 39 -15.05 -0.09 -13.38
C PHE A 39 -16.45 -0.56 -13.82
N MET A 40 -16.53 -1.73 -14.46
CA MET A 40 -17.81 -2.33 -14.83
C MET A 40 -18.65 -2.69 -13.59
N LEU A 41 -18.03 -3.29 -12.57
CA LEU A 41 -18.69 -3.61 -11.31
C LEU A 41 -19.15 -2.35 -10.55
N TYR A 42 -18.38 -1.27 -10.61
CA TYR A 42 -18.77 0.01 -10.02
C TYR A 42 -20.04 0.55 -10.68
N ARG A 43 -20.13 0.44 -11.99
CA ARG A 43 -21.35 0.81 -12.75
C ARG A 43 -22.55 -0.05 -12.36
N GLU A 44 -22.35 -1.32 -11.99
CA GLU A 44 -23.40 -2.23 -11.49
C GLU A 44 -23.80 -1.96 -10.01
N GLY A 45 -23.22 -0.94 -9.38
CA GLY A 45 -23.57 -0.49 -8.04
C GLY A 45 -22.67 -1.01 -6.92
N MET A 46 -21.43 -1.40 -7.23
CA MET A 46 -20.43 -1.72 -6.22
C MET A 46 -20.04 -0.45 -5.43
N PRO A 47 -19.87 -0.53 -4.10
CA PRO A 47 -19.46 0.61 -3.30
C PRO A 47 -18.08 1.14 -3.76
N GLY A 48 -17.96 2.46 -3.93
CA GLY A 48 -16.75 3.12 -4.44
C GLY A 48 -15.49 2.87 -3.60
N SER A 49 -15.63 2.55 -2.31
CA SER A 49 -14.52 2.18 -1.44
C SER A 49 -13.78 0.91 -1.89
N ILE A 50 -14.52 -0.08 -2.42
CA ILE A 50 -13.93 -1.32 -2.94
C ILE A 50 -13.20 -1.04 -4.26
N LEU A 51 -13.81 -0.22 -5.14
CA LEU A 51 -13.15 0.22 -6.37
C LEU A 51 -11.84 0.96 -6.06
N PHE A 52 -11.88 1.90 -5.11
CA PHE A 52 -10.71 2.68 -4.70
C PHE A 52 -9.60 1.76 -4.16
N ALA A 53 -9.93 0.81 -3.28
CA ALA A 53 -8.98 -0.15 -2.74
C ALA A 53 -8.36 -1.03 -3.85
N GLY A 54 -9.17 -1.48 -4.84
CA GLY A 54 -8.70 -2.24 -5.99
C GLY A 54 -7.71 -1.46 -6.86
N ILE A 55 -8.03 -0.20 -7.16
CA ILE A 55 -7.13 0.68 -7.94
C ILE A 55 -5.82 0.89 -7.18
N CYS A 56 -5.88 1.18 -5.88
CA CYS A 56 -4.68 1.35 -5.05
C CYS A 56 -3.81 0.08 -5.05
N ALA A 57 -4.42 -1.10 -4.90
CA ALA A 57 -3.70 -2.37 -4.94
C ALA A 57 -2.95 -2.57 -6.26
N VAL A 58 -3.59 -2.27 -7.39
CA VAL A 58 -2.95 -2.33 -8.73
C VAL A 58 -1.79 -1.34 -8.82
N VAL A 59 -1.99 -0.11 -8.40
CA VAL A 59 -0.94 0.92 -8.43
C VAL A 59 0.26 0.50 -7.57
N TYR A 60 0.03 0.06 -6.34
CA TYR A 60 1.10 -0.41 -5.46
C TYR A 60 1.88 -1.57 -6.06
N PHE A 61 1.16 -2.47 -6.70
CA PHE A 61 1.77 -3.62 -7.33
C PHE A 61 2.61 -3.24 -8.55
N VAL A 62 2.06 -2.42 -9.46
CA VAL A 62 2.78 -1.95 -10.65
C VAL A 62 4.04 -1.17 -10.25
N VAL A 63 3.92 -0.23 -9.32
CA VAL A 63 5.06 0.56 -8.83
C VAL A 63 6.07 -0.33 -8.12
N GLY A 64 5.62 -1.21 -7.23
CA GLY A 64 6.48 -2.12 -6.47
C GLY A 64 7.32 -3.02 -7.37
N ILE A 65 6.73 -3.62 -8.42
CA ILE A 65 7.46 -4.51 -9.34
C ILE A 65 8.31 -3.73 -10.34
N ARG A 66 7.78 -2.65 -10.91
CA ARG A 66 8.51 -1.89 -11.94
C ARG A 66 9.84 -1.36 -11.44
N PHE A 67 9.86 -0.89 -10.20
CA PHE A 67 11.03 -0.29 -9.57
C PHE A 67 11.72 -1.21 -8.54
N SER A 68 11.33 -2.47 -8.45
CA SER A 68 11.90 -3.41 -7.47
C SER A 68 13.38 -3.71 -7.68
N GLN A 69 13.87 -3.58 -8.90
CA GLN A 69 15.27 -3.84 -9.27
C GLN A 69 16.13 -2.59 -9.23
N GLU A 70 15.53 -1.42 -9.13
CA GLU A 70 16.26 -0.16 -8.98
C GLU A 70 16.62 0.03 -7.51
N MET A 71 17.93 0.14 -7.25
CA MET A 71 18.45 0.46 -5.91
C MET A 71 18.64 1.96 -5.77
N MET A 72 18.45 2.49 -4.57
CA MET A 72 18.80 3.85 -4.23
C MET A 72 20.32 4.05 -4.20
N ALA A 73 20.76 5.29 -4.06
CA ALA A 73 22.18 5.67 -4.01
C ALA A 73 22.98 4.99 -2.88
N ASP A 74 22.31 4.40 -1.92
CA ASP A 74 22.89 3.65 -0.78
C ASP A 74 23.10 2.16 -1.09
N ASP A 75 22.70 1.67 -2.27
CA ASP A 75 22.74 0.26 -2.72
C ASP A 75 22.06 -0.75 -1.77
N CYS A 76 21.36 -0.26 -0.75
CA CYS A 76 20.69 -1.09 0.27
C CYS A 76 19.17 -1.06 0.17
N THR A 77 18.60 0.04 -0.37
CA THR A 77 17.15 0.29 -0.37
C THR A 77 16.55 0.13 -1.77
N SER A 78 15.51 -0.68 -1.90
CA SER A 78 14.75 -0.81 -3.14
C SER A 78 13.86 0.41 -3.36
N VAL A 79 14.01 1.06 -4.53
CA VAL A 79 13.18 2.22 -4.92
C VAL A 79 11.70 1.86 -4.98
N GLY A 80 11.37 0.65 -5.41
CA GLY A 80 9.99 0.18 -5.51
C GLY A 80 9.29 0.09 -4.15
N GLU A 81 9.90 -0.60 -3.19
CA GLU A 81 9.33 -0.75 -1.83
C GLU A 81 9.20 0.62 -1.15
N PHE A 82 10.24 1.45 -1.23
CA PHE A 82 10.24 2.79 -0.67
C PHE A 82 9.12 3.67 -1.25
N SER A 83 8.98 3.70 -2.57
CA SER A 83 7.96 4.51 -3.26
C SER A 83 6.54 4.10 -2.88
N VAL A 84 6.27 2.79 -2.77
CA VAL A 84 4.94 2.29 -2.39
C VAL A 84 4.62 2.64 -0.94
N LEU A 85 5.56 2.50 0.00
CA LEU A 85 5.34 2.85 1.40
C LEU A 85 5.08 4.36 1.57
N LEU A 86 5.80 5.19 0.82
CA LEU A 86 5.58 6.63 0.78
C LEU A 86 4.18 6.95 0.22
N LEU A 87 3.76 6.25 -0.83
CA LEU A 87 2.46 6.43 -1.45
C LEU A 87 1.33 6.01 -0.52
N ILE A 88 1.48 4.93 0.27
CA ILE A 88 0.54 4.52 1.33
C ILE A 88 0.38 5.65 2.37
N THR A 89 1.47 6.28 2.79
CA THR A 89 1.44 7.38 3.75
C THR A 89 0.68 8.59 3.21
N ILE A 90 0.95 8.98 1.97
CA ILE A 90 0.26 10.09 1.29
C ILE A 90 -1.23 9.79 1.12
N LEU A 91 -1.58 8.60 0.64
CA LEU A 91 -2.98 8.20 0.46
C LEU A 91 -3.74 8.15 1.78
N SER A 92 -3.12 7.65 2.85
CA SER A 92 -3.72 7.68 4.18
C SER A 92 -4.00 9.10 4.65
N ALA A 93 -3.09 10.04 4.42
CA ALA A 93 -3.29 11.46 4.73
C ALA A 93 -4.42 12.08 3.89
N LEU A 94 -4.50 11.76 2.59
CA LEU A 94 -5.58 12.23 1.71
C LEU A 94 -6.93 11.68 2.13
N LEU A 95 -7.01 10.41 2.54
CA LEU A 95 -8.23 9.80 3.06
C LEU A 95 -8.69 10.48 4.34
N VAL A 96 -7.79 10.76 5.28
CA VAL A 96 -8.11 11.53 6.50
C VAL A 96 -8.62 12.93 6.15
N ASN A 97 -8.00 13.59 5.18
CA ASN A 97 -8.47 14.91 4.74
C ASN A 97 -9.88 14.86 4.13
N SER A 98 -10.14 13.83 3.31
CA SER A 98 -11.42 13.72 2.60
C SER A 98 -12.57 13.30 3.51
N TYR A 99 -12.36 12.33 4.39
CA TYR A 99 -13.42 11.75 5.24
C TYR A 99 -13.55 12.46 6.58
N CYS A 100 -12.44 12.75 7.24
CA CYS A 100 -12.46 13.33 8.60
C CYS A 100 -12.43 14.87 8.59
N LYS A 101 -12.03 15.49 7.46
CA LYS A 101 -11.94 16.98 7.28
C LYS A 101 -11.14 17.71 8.37
N LYS A 102 -10.29 17.02 9.12
CA LYS A 102 -9.46 17.59 10.19
C LYS A 102 -8.07 17.93 9.66
N LYS A 103 -7.90 19.13 9.16
CA LYS A 103 -6.63 19.65 8.63
C LYS A 103 -5.42 19.43 9.57
N PRO A 104 -5.50 19.66 10.91
CA PRO A 104 -4.33 19.48 11.76
C PRO A 104 -3.82 18.03 11.75
N VAL A 105 -4.72 17.04 11.77
CA VAL A 105 -4.32 15.62 11.74
C VAL A 105 -3.59 15.27 10.45
N VAL A 106 -4.05 15.80 9.32
CA VAL A 106 -3.40 15.62 8.01
C VAL A 106 -1.99 16.17 8.02
N TRP A 107 -1.80 17.37 8.57
CA TRP A 107 -0.47 17.98 8.69
C TRP A 107 0.46 17.18 9.61
N TYR A 108 -0.06 16.59 10.70
CA TYR A 108 0.73 15.70 11.56
C TYR A 108 1.15 14.42 10.82
N ILE A 109 0.25 13.79 10.08
CA ILE A 109 0.56 12.57 9.31
C ILE A 109 1.60 12.88 8.21
N LEU A 110 1.39 13.94 7.43
CA LEU A 110 2.31 14.33 6.38
C LEU A 110 3.65 14.80 6.96
N GLY A 111 3.64 15.62 7.99
CA GLY A 111 4.86 16.12 8.62
C GLY A 111 5.68 15.01 9.25
N PHE A 112 5.04 14.09 9.99
CA PHE A 112 5.71 12.96 10.60
C PHE A 112 6.20 11.94 9.54
N GLY A 113 5.36 11.64 8.55
CA GLY A 113 5.70 10.75 7.45
C GLY A 113 6.84 11.30 6.58
N SER A 114 6.69 12.50 6.03
CA SER A 114 7.71 13.10 5.16
C SER A 114 8.97 13.52 5.92
N GLY A 115 8.82 14.07 7.14
CA GLY A 115 9.95 14.43 7.99
C GLY A 115 10.76 13.21 8.44
N GLY A 116 10.08 12.14 8.84
CA GLY A 116 10.73 10.88 9.22
C GLY A 116 11.47 10.22 8.06
N THR A 117 10.88 10.22 6.86
CA THR A 117 11.53 9.67 5.66
C THR A 117 12.72 10.51 5.23
N LEU A 118 12.61 11.85 5.30
CA LEU A 118 13.72 12.75 4.97
C LEU A 118 14.89 12.59 5.95
N LEU A 119 14.60 12.47 7.25
CA LEU A 119 15.62 12.21 8.27
C LEU A 119 16.30 10.85 8.05
N ALA A 120 15.55 9.80 7.74
CA ALA A 120 16.10 8.48 7.45
C ALA A 120 17.01 8.51 6.21
N LEU A 121 16.59 9.20 5.15
CA LEU A 121 17.40 9.39 3.94
C LEU A 121 18.70 10.13 4.23
N LEU A 122 18.64 11.23 4.97
CA LEU A 122 19.82 11.99 5.36
C LEU A 122 20.78 11.15 6.21
N PHE A 123 20.21 10.38 7.16
CA PHE A 123 21.02 9.53 8.05
C PHE A 123 21.70 8.39 7.27
N SER A 124 20.97 7.72 6.36
CA SER A 124 21.52 6.66 5.51
C SER A 124 22.61 7.17 4.57
N TYR A 125 22.46 8.38 4.05
CA TYR A 125 23.43 8.95 3.12
C TYR A 125 24.70 9.46 3.82
N TYR A 126 24.59 10.06 5.03
CA TYR A 126 25.72 10.73 5.69
C TYR A 126 26.42 9.90 6.77
N VAL A 127 25.72 8.95 7.42
CA VAL A 127 26.24 8.30 8.64
C VAL A 127 26.54 6.83 8.39
N ILE A 128 25.56 6.01 8.08
CA ILE A 128 25.71 4.57 7.88
C ILE A 128 24.70 4.13 6.81
N PRO A 129 25.11 3.44 5.74
CA PRO A 129 24.19 2.87 4.78
C PRO A 129 23.38 1.75 5.44
N PHE A 130 22.07 1.92 5.56
CA PHE A 130 21.14 0.92 6.05
C PHE A 130 19.87 0.89 5.20
N ASP A 131 19.15 -0.22 5.24
CA ASP A 131 17.90 -0.38 4.49
C ASP A 131 16.79 0.48 5.10
N ILE A 132 16.48 1.61 4.43
CA ILE A 132 15.48 2.60 4.86
C ILE A 132 14.07 1.99 4.86
N THR A 133 13.82 0.91 4.11
CA THR A 133 12.50 0.29 4.03
C THR A 133 12.03 -0.20 5.39
N TRP A 134 12.91 -0.75 6.23
CA TRP A 134 12.56 -1.16 7.59
C TRP A 134 12.10 0.01 8.46
N PHE A 135 12.78 1.14 8.35
CA PHE A 135 12.38 2.36 9.06
C PHE A 135 11.03 2.86 8.56
N GLN A 136 10.80 2.81 7.24
CA GLN A 136 9.54 3.19 6.62
C GLN A 136 8.38 2.27 7.04
N TYR A 137 8.61 0.96 7.17
CA TYR A 137 7.63 0.04 7.76
C TYR A 137 7.29 0.45 9.20
N GLY A 138 8.29 0.81 10.00
CA GLY A 138 8.09 1.33 11.36
C GLY A 138 7.22 2.59 11.38
N LEU A 139 7.45 3.53 10.46
CA LEU A 139 6.63 4.73 10.31
C LEU A 139 5.17 4.39 9.93
N CYS A 140 4.96 3.47 9.00
CA CYS A 140 3.61 3.02 8.63
C CYS A 140 2.88 2.36 9.81
N VAL A 141 3.57 1.54 10.59
CA VAL A 141 3.00 0.93 11.80
C VAL A 141 2.65 2.00 12.84
N ALA A 142 3.53 2.97 13.08
CA ALA A 142 3.27 4.10 13.97
C ALA A 142 2.05 4.92 13.51
N LEU A 143 1.92 5.16 12.20
CA LEU A 143 0.76 5.84 11.61
C LEU A 143 -0.53 5.07 11.87
N VAL A 144 -0.53 3.75 11.69
CA VAL A 144 -1.69 2.88 11.97
C VAL A 144 -2.09 2.97 13.44
N PHE A 145 -1.13 2.86 14.37
CA PHE A 145 -1.40 3.01 15.80
C PHE A 145 -1.96 4.38 16.14
N TYR A 146 -1.42 5.44 15.54
CA TYR A 146 -1.92 6.79 15.70
C TYR A 146 -3.37 6.94 15.23
N LEU A 147 -3.73 6.38 14.06
CA LEU A 147 -5.10 6.39 13.55
C LEU A 147 -6.06 5.59 14.42
N ILE A 148 -5.65 4.44 14.94
CA ILE A 148 -6.44 3.63 15.88
C ILE A 148 -6.66 4.41 17.19
N PHE A 149 -5.62 5.04 17.73
CA PHE A 149 -5.71 5.87 18.91
C PHE A 149 -6.70 7.03 18.73
N LEU A 150 -6.63 7.74 17.57
CA LEU A 150 -7.59 8.79 17.22
C LEU A 150 -9.01 8.27 17.08
N SER A 151 -9.19 7.08 16.50
CA SER A 151 -10.49 6.42 16.38
C SER A 151 -11.12 6.15 17.75
N MET A 152 -10.33 5.71 18.71
CA MET A 152 -10.79 5.48 20.09
C MET A 152 -11.09 6.78 20.82
N ARG A 153 -10.24 7.79 20.65
CA ARG A 153 -10.38 9.10 21.33
C ARG A 153 -11.57 9.89 20.83
N GLU A 154 -11.77 9.94 19.52
CA GLU A 154 -12.82 10.76 18.89
C GLU A 154 -14.11 9.97 18.59
N ARG A 155 -14.12 8.65 18.85
CA ARG A 155 -15.24 7.74 18.56
C ARG A 155 -15.74 7.80 17.09
N MET A 156 -14.87 8.18 16.15
CA MET A 156 -15.19 8.23 14.72
C MET A 156 -14.73 6.93 14.03
N ARG A 157 -15.68 6.22 13.44
CA ARG A 157 -15.38 4.94 12.72
C ARG A 157 -14.54 5.13 11.48
N ASP A 158 -14.53 6.33 10.92
CA ASP A 158 -13.81 6.63 9.68
C ASP A 158 -12.30 6.44 9.85
N TYR A 159 -11.73 6.84 10.98
CA TYR A 159 -10.31 6.60 11.30
C TYR A 159 -9.98 5.11 11.36
N PHE A 160 -10.91 4.31 11.88
CA PHE A 160 -10.73 2.85 11.94
C PHE A 160 -10.70 2.22 10.54
N TYR A 161 -11.58 2.66 9.64
CA TYR A 161 -11.59 2.18 8.25
C TYR A 161 -10.32 2.58 7.49
N ILE A 162 -9.80 3.79 7.72
CA ILE A 162 -8.54 4.26 7.12
C ILE A 162 -7.36 3.47 7.69
N ALA A 163 -7.33 3.19 8.99
CA ALA A 163 -6.32 2.34 9.60
C ALA A 163 -6.34 0.91 9.01
N LEU A 164 -7.53 0.33 8.85
CA LEU A 164 -7.71 -0.98 8.23
C LEU A 164 -7.22 -1.00 6.78
N PHE A 165 -7.50 0.06 6.02
CA PHE A 165 -6.99 0.24 4.66
C PHE A 165 -5.45 0.31 4.64
N ALA A 166 -4.84 1.07 5.54
CA ALA A 166 -3.39 1.18 5.65
C ALA A 166 -2.75 -0.17 6.00
N ILE A 167 -3.31 -0.93 6.97
CA ILE A 167 -2.85 -2.28 7.32
C ILE A 167 -2.94 -3.22 6.12
N GLY A 168 -4.07 -3.22 5.42
CA GLY A 168 -4.28 -4.03 4.22
C GLY A 168 -3.28 -3.70 3.11
N SER A 169 -2.98 -2.41 2.90
CA SER A 169 -2.02 -1.94 1.91
C SER A 169 -0.59 -2.37 2.23
N VAL A 170 -0.17 -2.23 3.49
CA VAL A 170 1.16 -2.67 3.95
C VAL A 170 1.28 -4.20 3.86
N GLY A 171 0.25 -4.95 4.30
CA GLY A 171 0.22 -6.40 4.19
C GLY A 171 0.27 -6.90 2.75
N PHE A 172 -0.44 -6.22 1.85
CA PHE A 172 -0.43 -6.53 0.42
C PHE A 172 0.95 -6.32 -0.22
N LEU A 173 1.72 -5.35 0.23
CA LEU A 173 3.08 -5.13 -0.22
C LEU A 173 4.05 -6.16 0.37
N PHE A 174 3.89 -6.48 1.66
CA PHE A 174 4.82 -7.34 2.39
C PHE A 174 4.83 -8.80 1.87
N LEU A 175 3.66 -9.34 1.53
CA LEU A 175 3.53 -10.73 1.05
C LEU A 175 4.33 -11.01 -0.23
N PRO A 176 4.17 -10.29 -1.36
CA PRO A 176 4.91 -10.56 -2.57
C PRO A 176 6.40 -10.28 -2.45
N THR A 177 6.81 -9.28 -1.67
CA THR A 177 8.24 -8.98 -1.46
C THR A 177 8.94 -10.06 -0.66
N MET A 178 8.31 -10.62 0.38
CA MET A 178 8.82 -11.77 1.13
C MET A 178 8.95 -13.01 0.23
N TYR A 179 7.94 -13.32 -0.58
CA TYR A 179 8.00 -14.45 -1.52
C TYR A 179 9.10 -14.28 -2.57
N LEU A 180 9.27 -13.07 -3.11
CA LEU A 180 10.32 -12.81 -4.10
C LEU A 180 11.72 -12.92 -3.48
N LYS A 181 11.94 -12.36 -2.30
CA LYS A 181 13.21 -12.48 -1.56
C LYS A 181 13.50 -13.94 -1.19
N MET A 182 12.48 -14.71 -0.80
CA MET A 182 12.63 -16.13 -0.48
C MET A 182 12.96 -16.97 -1.71
N CYS A 183 12.30 -16.76 -2.84
CA CYS A 183 12.60 -17.43 -4.11
C CYS A 183 14.00 -17.09 -4.64
N LEU A 184 14.41 -15.81 -4.57
CA LEU A 184 15.76 -15.39 -4.97
C LEU A 184 16.83 -16.03 -4.10
N ASN A 185 16.60 -16.11 -2.78
CA ASN A 185 17.53 -16.74 -1.85
C ASN A 185 17.65 -18.26 -2.09
N LEU A 186 16.53 -18.92 -2.47
CA LEU A 186 16.55 -20.33 -2.85
C LEU A 186 17.32 -20.55 -4.15
N ILE A 187 17.10 -19.73 -5.17
CA ILE A 187 17.80 -19.81 -6.45
C ILE A 187 19.31 -19.60 -6.25
N ASN A 188 19.70 -18.59 -5.47
CA ASN A 188 21.12 -18.29 -5.18
C ASN A 188 21.81 -19.35 -4.32
N LYS A 189 21.04 -20.22 -3.65
CA LYS A 189 21.57 -21.37 -2.87
C LYS A 189 21.80 -22.61 -3.71
N TYR A 190 21.16 -22.71 -4.88
CA TYR A 190 21.23 -23.87 -5.77
C TYR A 190 21.99 -23.61 -7.09
N VAL A 191 22.43 -22.38 -7.32
CA VAL A 191 23.37 -21.98 -8.38
C VAL A 191 24.75 -21.74 -7.77
#